data_bb96f80b9f7a22267044e98776c01959
#
_entry.id   bb96f80b9f7a22267044e98776c01959
#
_cell.length_a   1.000
_cell.length_b   1.000
_cell.length_c   1.000
_cell.angle_alpha   90.00
_cell.angle_beta   90.00
_cell.angle_gamma   90.00
#
_symmetry.space_group_name_H-M   'P 1'
#
loop_
_entity.id
_entity.type
_entity.pdbx_description
1 polymer ?
#
loop_
_entity_poly.entity_id
_entity_poly.type
_entity_poly.pdbx_seq_one_letter_code
_entity_poly.pdbx_strand_id
1 'polypeptide(L)'
;MMTMSDFPPTLTSLYQDQVEFQKLLGNTDIPKDDPNEMAHHLLGLVTEVGEVSQADKRWKKNKRNKHYNFQEKLDEIADCFIFLLNVCIYSDITPWQILNAIDRKINENKRRFKSPEKDEEQK
;
A
#
# COMPACT_ATOMS: atom_id res chain seq x y z
N MET A 1 -14.09 1.86 30.19
CA MET A 1 -14.70 1.88 28.84
C MET A 1 -13.58 1.84 27.81
N MET A 2 -13.68 0.96 26.85
CA MET A 2 -12.71 0.90 25.75
C MET A 2 -12.93 2.05 24.77
N THR A 3 -11.86 2.72 24.38
CA THR A 3 -11.88 3.76 23.37
C THR A 3 -11.49 3.18 22.00
N MET A 4 -11.62 3.96 20.94
CA MET A 4 -11.18 3.54 19.60
C MET A 4 -9.70 3.16 19.57
N SER A 5 -8.87 3.79 20.41
CA SER A 5 -7.43 3.49 20.50
C SER A 5 -7.13 2.14 21.16
N ASP A 6 -8.09 1.53 21.85
CA ASP A 6 -7.92 0.21 22.49
C ASP A 6 -8.03 -0.94 21.49
N PHE A 7 -8.48 -0.66 20.26
CA PHE A 7 -8.63 -1.66 19.22
C PHE A 7 -7.56 -1.44 18.15
N PRO A 8 -6.95 -2.52 17.64
CA PRO A 8 -6.02 -2.37 16.51
C PRO A 8 -6.76 -1.85 15.28
N PRO A 9 -6.14 -1.00 14.48
CA PRO A 9 -6.75 -0.55 13.24
C PRO A 9 -6.96 -1.72 12.27
N THR A 10 -8.00 -1.61 11.46
CA THR A 10 -8.28 -2.56 10.38
C THR A 10 -8.09 -1.86 9.05
N LEU A 11 -8.01 -2.62 7.95
CA LEU A 11 -7.94 -2.02 6.63
C LEU A 11 -9.17 -1.15 6.37
N THR A 12 -10.36 -1.61 6.78
CA THR A 12 -11.59 -0.85 6.62
C THR A 12 -11.53 0.48 7.39
N SER A 13 -11.08 0.46 8.65
CA SER A 13 -11.00 1.68 9.45
C SER A 13 -9.97 2.66 8.88
N LEU A 14 -8.81 2.16 8.44
CA LEU A 14 -7.78 3.00 7.84
C LEU A 14 -8.24 3.60 6.49
N TYR A 15 -8.94 2.81 5.69
CA TYR A 15 -9.53 3.29 4.45
C TYR A 15 -10.52 4.42 4.72
N GLN A 16 -11.42 4.24 5.68
CA GLN A 16 -12.39 5.27 6.05
C GLN A 16 -11.72 6.54 6.55
N ASP A 17 -10.70 6.40 7.38
CA ASP A 17 -9.93 7.55 7.88
C ASP A 17 -9.26 8.29 6.72
N GLN A 18 -8.75 7.57 5.75
CA GLN A 18 -8.09 8.17 4.58
C GLN A 18 -9.11 8.86 3.67
N VAL A 19 -10.30 8.31 3.52
CA VAL A 19 -11.40 8.98 2.80
C VAL A 19 -11.73 10.32 3.49
N GLU A 20 -11.84 10.31 4.81
CA GLU A 20 -12.11 11.54 5.57
C GLU A 20 -11.00 12.57 5.36
N PHE A 21 -9.76 12.13 5.37
CA PHE A 21 -8.62 13.03 5.12
C PHE A 21 -8.70 13.65 3.72
N GLN A 22 -9.01 12.86 2.71
CA GLN A 22 -9.19 13.37 1.34
C GLN A 22 -10.32 14.39 1.26
N LYS A 23 -11.39 14.20 2.00
CA LYS A 23 -12.47 15.17 2.09
C LYS A 23 -12.02 16.47 2.73
N LEU A 24 -11.18 16.40 3.76
CA LEU A 24 -10.59 17.58 4.39
C LEU A 24 -9.74 18.38 3.40
N LEU A 25 -9.12 17.73 2.42
CA LEU A 25 -8.35 18.38 1.38
C LEU A 25 -9.21 19.00 0.27
N GLY A 26 -10.54 18.87 0.35
CA GLY A 26 -11.45 19.49 -0.59
C GLY A 26 -12.12 18.54 -1.57
N ASN A 27 -11.82 17.25 -1.51
CA ASN A 27 -12.42 16.23 -2.37
C ASN A 27 -13.72 15.74 -1.72
N THR A 28 -14.87 16.17 -2.24
CA THR A 28 -16.15 15.92 -1.58
C THR A 28 -16.91 14.72 -2.12
N ASP A 29 -16.60 14.26 -3.32
CA ASP A 29 -17.34 13.20 -4.01
C ASP A 29 -16.49 11.93 -4.13
N ILE A 30 -16.16 11.34 -2.97
CA ILE A 30 -15.30 10.17 -2.86
C ILE A 30 -15.89 9.16 -1.87
N PRO A 31 -15.59 7.84 -2.03
CA PRO A 31 -14.77 7.24 -3.09
C PRO A 31 -15.44 7.33 -4.47
N LYS A 32 -14.63 7.39 -5.52
CA LYS A 32 -15.11 7.49 -6.89
C LYS A 32 -14.04 6.98 -7.87
N ASP A 33 -14.46 6.59 -9.06
CA ASP A 33 -13.54 6.24 -10.13
C ASP A 33 -13.08 7.52 -10.82
N ASP A 34 -11.85 7.93 -10.53
CA ASP A 34 -11.21 9.11 -11.09
C ASP A 34 -9.79 8.75 -11.53
N PRO A 35 -9.61 8.36 -12.81
CA PRO A 35 -8.32 7.92 -13.29
C PRO A 35 -7.21 8.96 -13.16
N ASN A 36 -7.54 10.24 -13.26
CA ASN A 36 -6.53 11.30 -13.14
C ASN A 36 -6.04 11.44 -11.70
N GLU A 37 -6.96 11.46 -10.73
CA GLU A 37 -6.57 11.49 -9.31
C GLU A 37 -5.83 10.21 -8.92
N MET A 38 -6.30 9.06 -9.39
CA MET A 38 -5.62 7.79 -9.15
C MET A 38 -4.18 7.84 -9.66
N ALA A 39 -3.95 8.39 -10.86
CA ALA A 39 -2.61 8.50 -11.43
C ALA A 39 -1.70 9.41 -10.60
N HIS A 40 -2.22 10.51 -10.03
CA HIS A 40 -1.45 11.35 -9.13
C HIS A 40 -0.97 10.58 -7.90
N HIS A 41 -1.84 9.77 -7.31
CA HIS A 41 -1.50 8.97 -6.13
C HIS A 41 -0.55 7.82 -6.50
N LEU A 42 -0.66 7.29 -7.71
CA LEU A 42 0.27 6.28 -8.20
C LEU A 42 1.68 6.86 -8.34
N LEU A 43 1.80 8.09 -8.85
CA LEU A 43 3.09 8.80 -8.91
C LEU A 43 3.62 9.08 -7.49
N GLY A 44 2.73 9.46 -6.57
CA GLY A 44 3.09 9.64 -5.17
C GLY A 44 3.65 8.35 -4.56
N LEU A 45 3.04 7.21 -4.88
CA LEU A 45 3.51 5.91 -4.43
C LEU A 45 4.94 5.63 -4.91
N VAL A 46 5.23 5.90 -6.20
CA VAL A 46 6.58 5.71 -6.75
C VAL A 46 7.60 6.55 -5.98
N THR A 47 7.25 7.79 -5.65
CA THR A 47 8.11 8.67 -4.87
C THR A 47 8.36 8.09 -3.47
N GLU A 48 7.31 7.62 -2.79
CA GLU A 48 7.43 7.06 -1.44
C GLU A 48 8.23 5.75 -1.43
N VAL A 49 8.12 4.93 -2.46
CA VAL A 49 8.96 3.74 -2.60
C VAL A 49 10.44 4.15 -2.65
N GLY A 50 10.75 5.22 -3.37
CA GLY A 50 12.10 5.79 -3.40
C GLY A 50 12.58 6.23 -2.01
N GLU A 51 11.70 6.85 -1.22
CA GLU A 51 12.03 7.27 0.14
C GLU A 51 12.35 6.09 1.05
N VAL A 52 11.66 4.94 0.89
CA VAL A 52 12.00 3.72 1.63
C VAL A 52 13.45 3.32 1.35
N SER A 53 13.88 3.39 0.10
CA SER A 53 15.25 3.03 -0.28
C SER A 53 16.29 4.00 0.31
N GLN A 54 15.91 5.24 0.60
CA GLN A 54 16.79 6.22 1.23
C GLN A 54 16.84 6.02 2.76
N ALA A 55 15.75 5.51 3.35
CA ALA A 55 15.70 5.23 4.79
C ALA A 55 16.52 4.00 5.18
N ASP A 56 16.76 3.10 4.25
CA ASP A 56 17.60 1.92 4.47
C ASP A 56 18.53 1.73 3.28
N LYS A 57 19.75 2.25 3.41
CA LYS A 57 20.77 2.21 2.36
C LYS A 57 21.72 1.03 2.48
N ARG A 58 21.44 0.06 3.36
CA ARG A 58 22.30 -1.10 3.56
C ARG A 58 22.41 -2.00 2.32
N TRP A 59 21.46 -1.86 1.39
CA TRP A 59 21.46 -2.58 0.11
C TRP A 59 22.58 -2.10 -0.83
N LYS A 60 23.13 -0.90 -0.61
CA LYS A 60 24.17 -0.33 -1.47
C LYS A 60 25.49 -1.05 -1.24
N LYS A 61 26.06 -1.56 -2.32
CA LYS A 61 27.40 -2.18 -2.29
C LYS A 61 28.47 -1.10 -2.37
N ASN A 62 29.56 -1.28 -1.68
CA ASN A 62 30.76 -0.44 -1.77
C ASN A 62 30.53 1.03 -1.43
N LYS A 63 29.49 1.34 -0.67
CA LYS A 63 29.19 2.70 -0.22
C LYS A 63 29.60 2.86 1.24
N ARG A 64 30.17 4.02 1.57
CA ARG A 64 30.50 4.35 2.96
C ARG A 64 29.25 4.65 3.75
N ASN A 65 28.30 5.35 3.15
CA ASN A 65 27.05 5.70 3.80
C ASN A 65 26.02 4.60 3.59
N LYS A 66 25.86 3.75 4.60
CA LYS A 66 24.83 2.72 4.65
C LYS A 66 23.80 3.13 5.69
N HIS A 67 23.23 4.30 5.52
CA HIS A 67 22.25 4.84 6.45
C HIS A 67 21.10 3.86 6.66
N TYR A 68 20.74 3.68 7.91
CA TYR A 68 19.58 2.87 8.30
C TYR A 68 19.00 3.43 9.59
N ASN A 69 17.71 3.70 9.55
CA ASN A 69 16.93 4.08 10.72
C ASN A 69 15.60 3.35 10.64
N PHE A 70 15.34 2.49 11.63
CA PHE A 70 14.14 1.65 11.61
C PHE A 70 12.85 2.47 11.63
N GLN A 71 12.77 3.49 12.48
CA GLN A 71 11.55 4.30 12.59
C GLN A 71 11.28 5.07 11.29
N GLU A 72 12.32 5.65 10.70
CA GLU A 72 12.22 6.35 9.41
C GLU A 72 11.75 5.38 8.32
N LYS A 73 12.33 4.19 8.25
CA LYS A 73 11.94 3.16 7.29
C LYS A 73 10.48 2.75 7.49
N LEU A 74 10.06 2.55 8.74
CA LEU A 74 8.69 2.17 9.06
C LEU A 74 7.70 3.24 8.60
N ASP A 75 8.02 4.51 8.85
CA ASP A 75 7.16 5.63 8.46
C ASP A 75 7.07 5.75 6.94
N GLU A 76 8.17 5.55 6.22
CA GLU A 76 8.16 5.60 4.76
C GLU A 76 7.39 4.43 4.15
N ILE A 77 7.46 3.25 4.75
CA ILE A 77 6.63 2.12 4.32
C ILE A 77 5.15 2.43 4.56
N ALA A 78 4.83 3.04 5.70
CA ALA A 78 3.45 3.45 6.00
C ALA A 78 2.92 4.42 4.94
N ASP A 79 3.76 5.38 4.50
CA ASP A 79 3.38 6.31 3.42
C ASP A 79 3.06 5.57 2.11
N CYS A 80 3.79 4.49 1.80
CA CYS A 80 3.49 3.66 0.63
C CYS A 80 2.09 3.04 0.74
N PHE A 81 1.74 2.52 1.91
CA PHE A 81 0.40 1.96 2.15
C PHE A 81 -0.69 3.02 2.03
N ILE A 82 -0.45 4.23 2.53
CA ILE A 82 -1.39 5.34 2.42
C ILE A 82 -1.66 5.69 0.95
N PHE A 83 -0.62 5.77 0.12
CA PHE A 83 -0.81 6.04 -1.31
C PHE A 83 -1.52 4.88 -2.02
N LEU A 84 -1.29 3.64 -1.60
CA LEU A 84 -2.06 2.50 -2.12
C LEU A 84 -3.53 2.60 -1.76
N LEU A 85 -3.85 3.03 -0.54
CA LEU A 85 -5.24 3.30 -0.15
C LEU A 85 -5.85 4.37 -1.06
N ASN A 86 -5.13 5.44 -1.34
CA ASN A 86 -5.60 6.49 -2.23
C ASN A 86 -5.86 5.95 -3.64
N VAL A 87 -4.99 5.09 -4.15
CA VAL A 87 -5.20 4.44 -5.45
C VAL A 87 -6.51 3.66 -5.44
N CYS A 88 -6.79 2.91 -4.37
CA CYS A 88 -8.04 2.18 -4.23
C CYS A 88 -9.25 3.13 -4.15
N ILE A 89 -9.14 4.20 -3.35
CA ILE A 89 -10.23 5.19 -3.17
C ILE A 89 -10.62 5.82 -4.50
N TYR A 90 -9.63 6.23 -5.30
CA TYR A 90 -9.89 6.87 -6.59
C TYR A 90 -10.02 5.90 -7.77
N SER A 91 -10.03 4.61 -7.48
CA SER A 91 -10.42 3.56 -8.42
C SER A 91 -11.76 2.94 -8.06
N ASP A 92 -12.44 3.51 -7.05
CA ASP A 92 -13.71 3.01 -6.50
C ASP A 92 -13.61 1.53 -6.09
N ILE A 93 -12.46 1.16 -5.52
CA ILE A 93 -12.22 -0.18 -4.98
C ILE A 93 -12.45 -0.14 -3.48
N THR A 94 -13.34 -1.01 -3.01
CA THR A 94 -13.66 -1.11 -1.57
C THR A 94 -12.60 -1.90 -0.81
N PRO A 95 -12.52 -1.73 0.52
CA PRO A 95 -11.64 -2.57 1.35
C PRO A 95 -11.90 -4.06 1.18
N TRP A 96 -13.16 -4.47 1.06
CA TRP A 96 -13.54 -5.86 0.87
C TRP A 96 -12.99 -6.42 -0.45
N GLN A 97 -13.10 -5.64 -1.52
CA GLN A 97 -12.60 -6.05 -2.84
C GLN A 97 -11.09 -6.24 -2.84
N ILE A 98 -10.35 -5.29 -2.27
CA ILE A 98 -8.88 -5.39 -2.27
C ILE A 98 -8.38 -6.50 -1.35
N LEU A 99 -9.02 -6.71 -0.19
CA LEU A 99 -8.67 -7.82 0.69
C LEU A 99 -8.86 -9.16 0.01
N ASN A 100 -9.98 -9.35 -0.67
CA ASN A 100 -10.24 -10.59 -1.39
C ASN A 100 -9.26 -10.80 -2.54
N ALA A 101 -8.90 -9.73 -3.24
CA ALA A 101 -7.92 -9.82 -4.32
C ALA A 101 -6.54 -10.23 -3.79
N ILE A 102 -6.11 -9.65 -2.66
CA ILE A 102 -4.83 -9.99 -2.03
C ILE A 102 -4.84 -11.46 -1.61
N ASP A 103 -5.89 -11.90 -0.92
CA ASP A 103 -6.02 -13.28 -0.46
C ASP A 103 -5.97 -14.25 -1.63
N ARG A 104 -6.74 -13.98 -2.68
CA ARG A 104 -6.77 -14.82 -3.90
C ARG A 104 -5.38 -14.89 -4.54
N LYS A 105 -4.71 -13.76 -4.66
CA LYS A 105 -3.37 -13.70 -5.29
C LYS A 105 -2.33 -14.48 -4.49
N ILE A 106 -2.36 -14.36 -3.17
CA ILE A 106 -1.45 -15.11 -2.30
C ILE A 106 -1.69 -16.61 -2.47
N ASN A 107 -2.94 -17.04 -2.48
CA ASN A 107 -3.28 -18.46 -2.64
C ASN A 107 -2.90 -18.99 -4.03
N GLU A 108 -3.07 -18.20 -5.08
CA GLU A 108 -2.61 -18.57 -6.43
C GLU A 108 -1.10 -18.74 -6.48
N ASN A 109 -0.36 -17.84 -5.83
CA ASN A 109 1.11 -17.89 -5.79
C ASN A 109 1.58 -19.15 -5.04
N LYS A 110 0.92 -19.48 -3.92
CA LYS A 110 1.22 -20.72 -3.19
C LYS A 110 0.98 -21.97 -4.03
N ARG A 111 -0.13 -22.01 -4.75
CA ARG A 111 -0.44 -23.15 -5.62
C ARG A 111 0.59 -23.31 -6.73
N ARG A 112 0.98 -22.22 -7.37
CA ARG A 112 2.00 -22.28 -8.44
C ARG A 112 3.33 -22.77 -7.91
N PHE A 113 3.73 -22.30 -6.72
CA PHE A 113 4.98 -22.77 -6.11
C PHE A 113 4.97 -24.26 -5.81
N LYS A 114 3.81 -24.81 -5.39
CA LYS A 114 3.65 -26.23 -5.07
C LYS A 114 3.46 -27.11 -6.31
N SER A 115 3.29 -26.53 -7.49
CA SER A 115 3.05 -27.25 -8.75
C SER A 115 4.03 -26.82 -9.82
N PRO A 116 5.33 -27.19 -9.69
CA PRO A 116 6.37 -26.72 -10.62
C PRO A 116 6.11 -27.06 -12.08
N GLU A 117 5.45 -28.20 -12.35
CA GLU A 117 5.12 -28.63 -13.72
C GLU A 117 4.20 -27.63 -14.43
N LYS A 118 3.24 -27.05 -13.69
CA LYS A 118 2.37 -26.02 -14.24
C LYS A 118 3.11 -24.74 -14.57
N ASP A 119 4.09 -24.40 -13.74
CA ASP A 119 4.91 -23.21 -13.98
C ASP A 119 5.79 -23.39 -15.22
N GLU A 120 6.30 -24.60 -15.46
CA GLU A 120 7.07 -24.91 -16.67
C GLU A 120 6.22 -24.82 -17.92
N GLU A 121 4.96 -25.29 -17.86
CA GLU A 121 4.04 -25.23 -18.99
C GLU A 121 3.66 -23.80 -19.37
N GLN A 122 3.74 -22.86 -18.44
CA GLN A 122 3.39 -21.45 -18.64
C GLN A 122 4.53 -20.63 -19.20
N LYS A 123 5.72 -21.19 -19.28
CA LYS A 123 6.87 -20.53 -19.90
C LYS A 123 6.77 -20.65 -21.43
#